data_b6aca84b8180e56a3f3775610833f922
#
_entry.id   b6aca84b8180e56a3f3775610833f922
#
_cell.length_a   1.000
_cell.length_b   1.000
_cell.length_c   1.000
_cell.angle_alpha   90.00
_cell.angle_beta   90.00
_cell.angle_gamma   90.00
#
_symmetry.space_group_name_H-M   'P 1'
#
loop_
_entity.id
_entity.type
_entity.pdbx_description
1 polymer ?
#
loop_
_entity_poly.entity_id
_entity_poly.type
_entity_poly.pdbx_seq_one_letter_code
_entity_poly.pdbx_strand_id
1 'polypeptide(L)'
;TTGAGGSSSGSGGTLSLITGVSSNSSNTSGQIIISTSTGFGGTSGGASGAVTIRSLNGGSSTSGTGGVSGNITITTSAGGAASSGGTGGVSGTIALTVNNGGAGNGVGAGGAGGPLTIKAGNGGAGGISGTNGAGGLISITAGNSNTGGTTGAAGGAITLTGGSGSINGSGGAINL
;
A
#
# COMPACT_ATOMS: atom_id res chain seq x y z
N THR A 1 22.89 6.21 3.46
CA THR A 1 22.33 6.79 4.70
C THR A 1 22.29 8.31 4.58
N THR A 2 21.22 8.93 5.05
CA THR A 2 21.12 10.40 5.18
C THR A 2 21.67 10.82 6.54
N GLY A 3 22.17 12.07 6.67
CA GLY A 3 22.72 12.60 7.92
C GLY A 3 21.69 12.68 9.05
N ALA A 4 22.16 12.49 10.28
CA ALA A 4 21.36 12.74 11.48
C ALA A 4 21.19 14.26 11.70
N GLY A 5 20.07 14.67 12.29
CA GLY A 5 19.91 16.04 12.76
C GLY A 5 20.83 16.38 13.93
N GLY A 6 21.13 17.66 14.10
CA GLY A 6 21.96 18.15 15.23
C GLY A 6 21.26 17.92 16.58
N SER A 7 22.06 17.95 17.66
CA SER A 7 21.63 17.56 19.01
C SER A 7 20.56 18.46 19.66
N SER A 8 20.35 19.68 19.19
CA SER A 8 19.43 20.63 19.84
C SER A 8 18.17 20.98 19.02
N SER A 9 18.21 20.96 17.69
CA SER A 9 17.04 21.33 16.85
C SER A 9 17.17 20.91 15.38
N GLY A 10 18.14 20.07 15.02
CA GLY A 10 18.38 19.68 13.63
C GLY A 10 17.44 18.61 13.13
N SER A 11 16.88 18.75 11.94
CA SER A 11 16.15 17.71 11.23
C SER A 11 17.12 16.75 10.51
N GLY A 12 16.75 15.49 10.40
CA GLY A 12 17.49 14.51 9.59
C GLY A 12 17.43 14.83 8.10
N GLY A 13 18.39 14.32 7.33
CA GLY A 13 18.44 14.52 5.88
C GLY A 13 17.38 13.72 5.13
N THR A 14 17.03 14.19 3.94
CA THR A 14 16.08 13.54 3.01
C THR A 14 16.83 12.69 1.98
N LEU A 15 16.33 11.49 1.68
CA LEU A 15 16.70 10.72 0.50
C LEU A 15 15.61 10.89 -0.57
N SER A 16 15.96 11.34 -1.76
CA SER A 16 15.06 11.45 -2.90
C SER A 16 15.54 10.55 -4.04
N LEU A 17 14.63 9.75 -4.60
CA LEU A 17 14.85 8.90 -5.76
C LEU A 17 13.90 9.37 -6.86
N ILE A 18 14.45 9.99 -7.91
CA ILE A 18 13.67 10.59 -8.99
C ILE A 18 14.21 10.04 -10.33
N THR A 19 13.32 9.56 -11.17
CA THR A 19 13.66 9.13 -12.53
C THR A 19 13.56 10.29 -13.52
N GLY A 20 14.23 10.16 -14.68
CA GLY A 20 14.19 11.18 -15.72
C GLY A 20 12.80 11.32 -16.36
N VAL A 21 12.49 12.53 -16.80
CA VAL A 21 11.27 12.81 -17.57
C VAL A 21 11.42 12.32 -19.01
N SER A 22 10.29 11.97 -19.64
CA SER A 22 10.27 11.75 -21.09
C SER A 22 10.36 13.09 -21.84
N SER A 23 11.18 13.14 -22.86
CA SER A 23 11.33 14.31 -23.76
C SER A 23 10.41 14.28 -24.97
N ASN A 24 9.60 13.22 -25.13
CA ASN A 24 8.74 13.02 -26.30
C ASN A 24 7.35 12.54 -25.85
N SER A 25 6.30 13.02 -26.52
CA SER A 25 4.90 12.70 -26.22
C SER A 25 4.53 11.22 -26.38
N SER A 26 5.34 10.44 -27.11
CA SER A 26 5.11 9.00 -27.33
C SER A 26 5.87 8.08 -26.37
N ASN A 27 6.69 8.64 -25.48
CA ASN A 27 7.53 7.86 -24.56
C ASN A 27 7.05 8.02 -23.11
N THR A 28 7.31 6.99 -22.30
CA THR A 28 7.09 7.04 -20.85
C THR A 28 8.33 7.55 -20.12
N SER A 29 8.15 8.18 -18.97
CA SER A 29 9.24 8.53 -18.05
C SER A 29 9.87 7.26 -17.45
N GLY A 30 11.06 7.38 -16.85
CA GLY A 30 11.72 6.26 -16.19
C GLY A 30 10.89 5.69 -15.01
N GLN A 31 11.21 4.47 -14.62
CA GLN A 31 10.56 3.79 -13.47
C GLN A 31 11.56 3.51 -12.35
N ILE A 32 11.08 3.39 -11.13
CA ILE A 32 11.84 2.88 -9.99
C ILE A 32 11.33 1.47 -9.67
N ILE A 33 12.24 0.48 -9.65
CA ILE A 33 11.92 -0.89 -9.27
C ILE A 33 12.68 -1.21 -7.97
N ILE A 34 11.95 -1.68 -6.95
CA ILE A 34 12.52 -2.18 -5.70
C ILE A 34 12.08 -3.64 -5.57
N SER A 35 13.02 -4.57 -5.69
CA SER A 35 12.74 -6.00 -5.65
C SER A 35 13.83 -6.77 -4.91
N THR A 36 13.50 -7.94 -4.42
CA THR A 36 14.44 -8.92 -3.90
C THR A 36 14.66 -10.02 -4.94
N SER A 37 15.76 -10.76 -4.84
CA SER A 37 16.02 -11.90 -5.71
C SER A 37 15.11 -13.08 -5.39
N THR A 38 14.94 -13.99 -6.34
CA THR A 38 14.27 -15.28 -6.13
C THR A 38 15.06 -16.15 -5.15
N GLY A 39 14.36 -16.98 -4.38
CA GLY A 39 15.01 -18.00 -3.56
C GLY A 39 15.71 -19.03 -4.44
N PHE A 40 16.78 -19.67 -3.92
CA PHE A 40 17.50 -20.71 -4.62
C PHE A 40 16.63 -21.97 -4.80
N GLY A 41 16.62 -22.55 -5.99
CA GLY A 41 15.96 -23.83 -6.28
C GLY A 41 16.90 -25.02 -6.03
N GLY A 42 16.37 -26.12 -5.51
CA GLY A 42 17.12 -27.35 -5.21
C GLY A 42 16.17 -28.45 -4.70
N THR A 43 16.71 -29.44 -4.00
CA THR A 43 15.89 -30.50 -3.34
C THR A 43 14.99 -29.91 -2.25
N SER A 44 15.38 -28.78 -1.66
CA SER A 44 14.54 -27.93 -0.81
C SER A 44 14.65 -26.51 -1.31
N GLY A 45 13.53 -25.87 -1.69
CA GLY A 45 13.52 -24.51 -2.18
C GLY A 45 13.84 -23.50 -1.07
N GLY A 46 14.71 -22.53 -1.36
CA GLY A 46 14.99 -21.40 -0.46
C GLY A 46 13.93 -20.28 -0.60
N ALA A 47 13.70 -19.52 0.47
CA ALA A 47 12.84 -18.33 0.42
C ALA A 47 13.54 -17.14 -0.25
N SER A 48 12.77 -16.25 -0.87
CA SER A 48 13.26 -14.92 -1.29
C SER A 48 13.37 -13.97 -0.09
N GLY A 49 14.12 -12.88 -0.26
CA GLY A 49 14.19 -11.81 0.75
C GLY A 49 12.88 -11.02 0.85
N ALA A 50 12.75 -10.21 1.90
CA ALA A 50 11.62 -9.31 2.10
C ALA A 50 11.96 -7.86 1.69
N VAL A 51 10.97 -7.12 1.17
CA VAL A 51 11.00 -5.66 1.09
C VAL A 51 10.19 -5.10 2.25
N THR A 52 10.81 -4.26 3.09
CA THR A 52 10.14 -3.65 4.24
C THR A 52 10.14 -2.13 4.09
N ILE A 53 8.95 -1.52 4.11
CA ILE A 53 8.75 -0.06 4.10
C ILE A 53 8.02 0.31 5.38
N ARG A 54 8.66 1.12 6.25
CA ARG A 54 8.07 1.55 7.53
C ARG A 54 8.56 2.93 7.94
N SER A 55 7.71 3.69 8.60
CA SER A 55 8.13 4.80 9.48
C SER A 55 8.51 4.24 10.85
N LEU A 56 9.35 4.97 11.58
CA LEU A 56 9.72 4.60 12.95
C LEU A 56 8.84 5.31 13.97
N ASN A 57 8.94 4.88 15.22
CA ASN A 57 8.18 5.46 16.33
C ASN A 57 8.51 6.94 16.53
N GLY A 58 7.52 7.70 16.97
CA GLY A 58 7.76 9.04 17.55
C GLY A 58 8.60 8.94 18.81
N GLY A 59 9.31 10.03 19.14
CA GLY A 59 10.16 10.11 20.34
C GLY A 59 9.35 9.99 21.64
N SER A 60 9.91 9.32 22.63
CA SER A 60 9.33 9.29 23.98
C SER A 60 9.54 10.64 24.70
N SER A 61 8.62 11.01 25.57
CA SER A 61 8.75 12.17 26.46
C SER A 61 8.76 11.72 27.92
N THR A 62 9.58 12.37 28.75
CA THR A 62 9.62 12.09 30.19
C THR A 62 8.66 12.98 30.99
N SER A 63 8.22 14.10 30.45
CA SER A 63 7.39 15.08 31.17
C SER A 63 6.38 15.84 30.32
N GLY A 64 6.21 15.48 29.06
CA GLY A 64 5.28 16.12 28.12
C GLY A 64 4.61 15.13 27.20
N THR A 65 4.04 15.63 26.12
CA THR A 65 3.44 14.77 25.08
C THR A 65 4.51 14.08 24.26
N GLY A 66 4.38 12.77 24.07
CA GLY A 66 5.24 12.00 23.15
C GLY A 66 5.10 12.45 21.70
N GLY A 67 6.14 12.27 20.91
CA GLY A 67 6.14 12.58 19.47
C GLY A 67 5.26 11.63 18.68
N VAL A 68 4.69 12.11 17.58
CA VAL A 68 3.97 11.27 16.60
C VAL A 68 4.96 10.53 15.70
N SER A 69 4.59 9.35 15.22
CA SER A 69 5.35 8.64 14.19
C SER A 69 5.19 9.30 12.82
N GLY A 70 6.12 9.03 11.90
CA GLY A 70 5.99 9.47 10.51
C GLY A 70 4.89 8.71 9.76
N ASN A 71 4.45 9.26 8.64
CA ASN A 71 3.47 8.65 7.74
C ASN A 71 4.15 7.82 6.63
N ILE A 72 3.47 6.80 6.14
CA ILE A 72 3.76 6.17 4.84
C ILE A 72 2.61 6.56 3.93
N THR A 73 2.91 7.27 2.83
CA THR A 73 1.91 7.71 1.86
C THR A 73 2.21 7.08 0.50
N ILE A 74 1.23 6.39 -0.08
CA ILE A 74 1.31 5.80 -1.41
C ILE A 74 0.18 6.40 -2.24
N THR A 75 0.52 7.19 -3.27
CA THR A 75 -0.45 7.88 -4.12
C THR A 75 -0.08 7.77 -5.59
N THR A 76 -1.06 7.81 -6.46
CA THR A 76 -0.89 8.08 -7.89
C THR A 76 -1.29 9.53 -8.16
N SER A 77 -0.68 10.13 -9.19
CA SER A 77 -1.06 11.47 -9.63
C SER A 77 -2.29 11.43 -10.54
N ALA A 78 -2.93 12.58 -10.71
CA ALA A 78 -4.01 12.76 -11.67
C ALA A 78 -3.54 12.50 -13.11
N GLY A 79 -4.43 12.06 -13.96
CA GLY A 79 -4.22 12.00 -15.41
C GLY A 79 -4.02 13.41 -15.99
N GLY A 80 -3.33 13.52 -17.12
CA GLY A 80 -3.08 14.80 -17.79
C GLY A 80 -4.38 15.46 -18.27
N ALA A 81 -4.47 16.78 -18.16
CA ALA A 81 -5.58 17.54 -18.73
C ALA A 81 -5.45 17.60 -20.27
N ALA A 82 -6.60 17.57 -20.94
CA ALA A 82 -6.66 17.86 -22.40
C ALA A 82 -7.08 19.31 -22.63
N SER A 83 -6.66 19.86 -23.78
CA SER A 83 -7.10 21.15 -24.29
C SER A 83 -7.90 20.96 -25.59
N SER A 84 -8.73 21.94 -25.92
CA SER A 84 -9.43 22.05 -27.25
C SER A 84 -10.17 20.78 -27.70
N GLY A 85 -11.04 20.23 -26.85
CA GLY A 85 -11.90 19.11 -27.21
C GLY A 85 -11.23 17.73 -27.14
N GLY A 86 -10.00 17.62 -26.69
CA GLY A 86 -9.34 16.34 -26.42
C GLY A 86 -9.88 15.65 -25.17
N THR A 87 -9.64 14.34 -25.03
CA THR A 87 -10.01 13.57 -23.85
C THR A 87 -8.88 13.60 -22.82
N GLY A 88 -9.20 13.92 -21.56
CA GLY A 88 -8.23 13.87 -20.44
C GLY A 88 -7.72 12.45 -20.20
N GLY A 89 -6.47 12.35 -19.74
CA GLY A 89 -5.85 11.08 -19.37
C GLY A 89 -6.43 10.50 -18.08
N VAL A 90 -6.40 9.17 -17.95
CA VAL A 90 -6.74 8.48 -16.70
C VAL A 90 -5.61 8.59 -15.67
N SER A 91 -5.94 8.54 -14.39
CA SER A 91 -4.93 8.45 -13.31
C SER A 91 -4.29 7.06 -13.27
N GLY A 92 -3.14 6.97 -12.57
CA GLY A 92 -2.50 5.68 -12.30
C GLY A 92 -3.28 4.80 -11.32
N THR A 93 -2.87 3.55 -11.19
CA THR A 93 -3.47 2.54 -10.29
C THR A 93 -2.53 2.22 -9.14
N ILE A 94 -3.06 2.02 -7.94
CA ILE A 94 -2.39 1.33 -6.83
C ILE A 94 -2.95 -0.08 -6.76
N ALA A 95 -2.12 -1.10 -7.02
CA ALA A 95 -2.50 -2.50 -6.91
C ALA A 95 -1.75 -3.16 -5.74
N LEU A 96 -2.50 -3.75 -4.80
CA LEU A 96 -1.99 -4.57 -3.70
C LEU A 96 -2.42 -6.01 -3.95
N THR A 97 -1.49 -6.85 -4.43
CA THR A 97 -1.78 -8.23 -4.83
C THR A 97 -0.87 -9.19 -4.09
N VAL A 98 -1.45 -10.23 -3.51
CA VAL A 98 -0.72 -11.38 -2.98
C VAL A 98 -0.89 -12.54 -3.95
N ASN A 99 0.22 -13.12 -4.39
CA ASN A 99 0.22 -14.16 -5.41
C ASN A 99 -0.21 -15.52 -4.85
N ASN A 100 -0.51 -16.44 -5.75
CA ASN A 100 -0.90 -17.82 -5.48
C ASN A 100 0.21 -18.59 -4.78
N GLY A 101 -0.15 -19.60 -4.03
CA GLY A 101 0.78 -20.62 -3.57
C GLY A 101 1.32 -21.45 -4.74
N GLY A 102 2.48 -22.08 -4.55
CA GLY A 102 3.12 -22.91 -5.56
C GLY A 102 2.31 -24.18 -5.85
N ALA A 103 2.39 -24.68 -7.09
CA ALA A 103 1.77 -25.94 -7.47
C ALA A 103 2.49 -27.15 -6.83
N GLY A 104 1.74 -28.13 -6.39
CA GLY A 104 2.26 -29.47 -6.06
C GLY A 104 2.54 -30.26 -7.32
N ASN A 105 3.43 -31.26 -7.24
CA ASN A 105 3.74 -32.18 -8.35
C ASN A 105 3.47 -33.63 -7.94
N GLY A 106 2.98 -34.42 -8.86
CA GLY A 106 2.58 -35.82 -8.61
C GLY A 106 1.49 -35.91 -7.54
N VAL A 107 1.78 -36.54 -6.41
CA VAL A 107 0.87 -36.67 -5.24
C VAL A 107 1.07 -35.55 -4.20
N GLY A 108 1.95 -34.60 -4.47
CA GLY A 108 2.24 -33.49 -3.57
C GLY A 108 1.11 -32.46 -3.52
N ALA A 109 0.80 -31.95 -2.33
CA ALA A 109 -0.17 -30.88 -2.17
C ALA A 109 0.36 -29.53 -2.69
N GLY A 110 -0.51 -28.70 -3.26
CA GLY A 110 -0.21 -27.29 -3.56
C GLY A 110 -0.06 -26.45 -2.28
N GLY A 111 0.76 -25.40 -2.37
CA GLY A 111 0.90 -24.42 -1.30
C GLY A 111 -0.31 -23.49 -1.22
N ALA A 112 -0.64 -23.01 -0.02
CA ALA A 112 -1.66 -21.99 0.16
C ALA A 112 -1.22 -20.63 -0.39
N GLY A 113 -2.16 -19.82 -0.86
CA GLY A 113 -1.92 -18.38 -1.15
C GLY A 113 -1.66 -17.60 0.14
N GLY A 114 -0.87 -16.53 0.04
CA GLY A 114 -0.60 -15.66 1.16
C GLY A 114 -1.80 -14.77 1.52
N PRO A 115 -1.95 -14.31 2.79
CA PRO A 115 -2.99 -13.37 3.17
C PRO A 115 -2.61 -11.91 2.85
N LEU A 116 -3.61 -11.08 2.51
CA LEU A 116 -3.53 -9.63 2.57
C LEU A 116 -4.22 -9.15 3.84
N THR A 117 -3.50 -8.47 4.73
CA THR A 117 -4.06 -7.95 5.98
C THR A 117 -4.01 -6.43 6.00
N ILE A 118 -5.18 -5.79 6.19
CA ILE A 118 -5.31 -4.35 6.40
C ILE A 118 -5.90 -4.13 7.79
N LYS A 119 -5.14 -3.47 8.69
CA LYS A 119 -5.54 -3.27 10.08
C LYS A 119 -5.19 -1.86 10.55
N ALA A 120 -6.15 -1.16 11.15
CA ALA A 120 -5.88 0.06 11.89
C ALA A 120 -5.24 -0.24 13.26
N GLY A 121 -4.49 0.71 13.80
CA GLY A 121 -3.85 0.59 15.10
C GLY A 121 -4.86 0.64 16.25
N ASN A 122 -4.51 0.00 17.35
CA ASN A 122 -5.26 0.13 18.61
C ASN A 122 -4.91 1.47 19.29
N GLY A 123 -5.84 2.01 20.05
CA GLY A 123 -5.56 3.12 20.99
C GLY A 123 -4.58 2.70 22.07
N GLY A 124 -3.78 3.63 22.56
CA GLY A 124 -2.87 3.42 23.67
C GLY A 124 -3.61 3.35 25.00
N ALA A 125 -3.03 2.64 25.98
CA ALA A 125 -3.56 2.61 27.36
C ALA A 125 -3.34 3.96 28.06
N GLY A 126 -4.36 4.45 28.78
CA GLY A 126 -4.22 5.56 29.72
C GLY A 126 -3.46 5.15 30.98
N GLY A 127 -2.85 6.12 31.66
CA GLY A 127 -2.28 5.91 32.98
C GLY A 127 -3.38 5.71 34.06
N ILE A 128 -2.97 5.61 35.33
CA ILE A 128 -3.87 5.24 36.47
C ILE A 128 -5.14 6.10 36.57
N SER A 129 -5.12 7.35 36.12
CA SER A 129 -6.29 8.25 36.08
C SER A 129 -6.51 8.85 34.67
N GLY A 130 -5.86 8.31 33.66
CA GLY A 130 -5.91 8.80 32.29
C GLY A 130 -6.97 8.09 31.45
N THR A 131 -7.40 8.75 30.38
CA THR A 131 -8.31 8.15 29.38
C THR A 131 -7.52 7.34 28.36
N ASN A 132 -8.03 6.18 27.97
CA ASN A 132 -7.45 5.40 26.85
C ASN A 132 -7.60 6.13 25.51
N GLY A 133 -6.62 5.97 24.64
CA GLY A 133 -6.69 6.45 23.26
C GLY A 133 -7.75 5.68 22.46
N ALA A 134 -8.37 6.35 21.49
CA ALA A 134 -9.27 5.69 20.54
C ALA A 134 -8.48 4.83 19.51
N GLY A 135 -9.09 3.77 19.01
CA GLY A 135 -8.58 2.98 17.91
C GLY A 135 -8.64 3.76 16.58
N GLY A 136 -7.76 3.41 15.65
CA GLY A 136 -7.73 3.99 14.31
C GLY A 136 -8.90 3.51 13.43
N LEU A 137 -9.25 4.30 12.43
CA LEU A 137 -10.30 3.99 11.44
C LEU A 137 -9.69 3.31 10.20
N ILE A 138 -10.39 2.34 9.62
CA ILE A 138 -10.22 1.92 8.23
C ILE A 138 -11.36 2.53 7.43
N SER A 139 -11.03 3.39 6.44
CA SER A 139 -12.01 4.00 5.54
C SER A 139 -11.77 3.52 4.11
N ILE A 140 -12.80 2.97 3.48
CA ILE A 140 -12.78 2.53 2.08
C ILE A 140 -13.90 3.27 1.37
N THR A 141 -13.55 4.13 0.41
CA THR A 141 -14.52 4.96 -0.31
C THR A 141 -14.25 4.88 -1.81
N ALA A 142 -15.28 4.60 -2.59
CA ALA A 142 -15.19 4.68 -4.04
C ALA A 142 -15.23 6.14 -4.51
N GLY A 143 -14.61 6.41 -5.66
CA GLY A 143 -14.55 7.75 -6.22
C GLY A 143 -15.91 8.23 -6.75
N ASN A 144 -16.17 9.52 -6.64
CA ASN A 144 -17.36 10.15 -7.21
C ASN A 144 -17.13 10.50 -8.69
N SER A 145 -18.22 10.54 -9.47
CA SER A 145 -18.20 11.24 -10.75
C SER A 145 -18.15 12.76 -10.54
N ASN A 146 -17.56 13.48 -11.50
CA ASN A 146 -17.56 14.96 -11.47
C ASN A 146 -18.88 15.49 -12.06
N THR A 147 -19.31 16.67 -11.60
CA THR A 147 -20.57 17.32 -11.98
C THR A 147 -20.42 18.36 -13.09
N GLY A 148 -19.23 18.54 -13.66
CA GLY A 148 -18.91 19.64 -14.59
C GLY A 148 -19.32 19.46 -16.07
N GLY A 149 -19.96 18.36 -16.45
CA GLY A 149 -20.35 18.06 -17.83
C GLY A 149 -21.87 18.11 -18.06
N THR A 150 -22.28 18.10 -19.33
CA THR A 150 -23.70 18.00 -19.73
C THR A 150 -24.24 16.56 -19.68
N THR A 151 -23.36 15.56 -19.64
CA THR A 151 -23.70 14.13 -19.55
C THR A 151 -23.11 13.57 -18.26
N GLY A 152 -23.93 12.98 -17.41
CA GLY A 152 -23.51 12.37 -16.14
C GLY A 152 -22.76 11.05 -16.36
N ALA A 153 -21.81 10.74 -15.47
CA ALA A 153 -21.16 9.44 -15.38
C ALA A 153 -21.45 8.81 -14.00
N ALA A 154 -21.37 7.48 -13.90
CA ALA A 154 -21.54 6.79 -12.62
C ALA A 154 -20.32 6.99 -11.71
N GLY A 155 -20.53 7.01 -10.40
CA GLY A 155 -19.45 6.88 -9.41
C GLY A 155 -18.86 5.47 -9.42
N GLY A 156 -17.68 5.30 -8.79
CA GLY A 156 -17.03 4.00 -8.63
C GLY A 156 -17.80 3.09 -7.68
N ALA A 157 -17.58 1.78 -7.76
CA ALA A 157 -18.15 0.78 -6.86
C ALA A 157 -17.09 0.23 -5.88
N ILE A 158 -17.54 -0.22 -4.70
CA ILE A 158 -16.80 -1.10 -3.80
C ILE A 158 -17.37 -2.50 -3.98
N THR A 159 -16.55 -3.46 -4.40
CA THR A 159 -16.95 -4.85 -4.60
C THR A 159 -16.17 -5.76 -3.66
N LEU A 160 -16.87 -6.54 -2.84
CA LEU A 160 -16.30 -7.57 -2.00
C LEU A 160 -16.81 -8.94 -2.49
N THR A 161 -15.90 -9.86 -2.78
CA THR A 161 -16.26 -11.20 -3.29
C THR A 161 -15.45 -12.26 -2.55
N GLY A 162 -16.12 -13.25 -2.00
CA GLY A 162 -15.46 -14.43 -1.44
C GLY A 162 -14.89 -15.31 -2.56
N GLY A 163 -13.78 -15.99 -2.29
CA GLY A 163 -13.17 -16.93 -3.24
C GLY A 163 -14.07 -18.16 -3.48
N SER A 164 -14.01 -18.73 -4.68
CA SER A 164 -14.70 -19.99 -5.00
C SER A 164 -13.97 -21.19 -4.40
N GLY A 165 -14.71 -22.16 -3.89
CA GLY A 165 -14.16 -23.49 -3.58
C GLY A 165 -13.96 -24.30 -4.87
N SER A 166 -13.05 -25.28 -4.81
CA SER A 166 -12.92 -26.32 -5.87
C SER A 166 -13.70 -27.58 -5.47
N ILE A 167 -13.53 -28.68 -6.23
CA ILE A 167 -14.19 -29.96 -6.01
C ILE A 167 -14.26 -30.33 -4.52
N ASN A 168 -15.47 -30.44 -3.96
CA ASN A 168 -15.77 -30.69 -2.54
C ASN A 168 -15.27 -29.61 -1.54
N GLY A 169 -14.77 -28.47 -2.00
CA GLY A 169 -14.37 -27.35 -1.15
C GLY A 169 -15.43 -26.25 -1.08
N SER A 170 -15.66 -25.67 0.11
CA SER A 170 -16.54 -24.54 0.28
C SER A 170 -15.87 -23.24 -0.19
N GLY A 171 -16.65 -22.30 -0.74
CA GLY A 171 -16.19 -20.95 -1.03
C GLY A 171 -15.88 -20.16 0.26
N GLY A 172 -15.10 -19.08 0.12
CA GLY A 172 -14.79 -18.18 1.22
C GLY A 172 -15.99 -17.32 1.62
N ALA A 173 -16.16 -17.05 2.92
CA ALA A 173 -17.20 -16.18 3.45
C ALA A 173 -16.78 -14.71 3.44
N ILE A 174 -17.76 -13.82 3.30
CA ILE A 174 -17.65 -12.39 3.62
C ILE A 174 -18.41 -12.17 4.92
N ASN A 175 -17.71 -11.73 5.96
CA ASN A 175 -18.32 -11.41 7.25
C ASN A 175 -18.31 -9.88 7.42
N LEU A 176 -19.48 -9.29 7.63
CA LEU A 176 -19.68 -7.85 7.83
C LEU A 176 -20.25 -7.59 9.23
#